data_c2da6167593025f40591c8a416d5a806
#
_entry.id   c2da6167593025f40591c8a416d5a806
#
_cell.length_a   1.000
_cell.length_b   1.000
_cell.length_c   1.000
_cell.angle_alpha   90.00
_cell.angle_beta   90.00
_cell.angle_gamma   90.00
#
_symmetry.space_group_name_H-M   'P 1'
#
loop_
_entity.id
_entity.type
_entity.pdbx_description
1 polymer ?
#
loop_
_entity_poly.entity_id
_entity_poly.type
_entity_poly.pdbx_seq_one_letter_code
_entity_poly.pdbx_strand_id
1 'polypeptide(L)'
;MRRHRALYGLALVVALWLAGAPARASSLTDPGPIAHGSLTTPALLDSLQRTAFDYFWNEANPSNGLVKDRSTLGSPCSVAAVGFGLSAICIAIDHGWVTREVGRDRILTTLDTFWNGPQGSGATGTIGHMGLFYHFLDMNTATRTWTSELSTIDTALLFAGMIDARQYFDTADSLDVELRDLVDAIVHRANWEFARNFGPGIRMGWTPETGFGGFGTWVGYNEAMILYILALGSPTHPVPASTWFTWTSGYNWSTQYGQTYLVFPPLFGHQYSHCWIDFRGIQDFFMVSKGITYFENSRRATIAAREYSIANPGAFTGYGPNLWGLTASDDPIFGYIAHGAPPAQNDNGTITPTAAASSIPFAPEIVIPALHHMYDTYGAGLWSTYGFKDAFNPGLNWYATDYLGIDQGPIIIMIENYLTGSVWNRFNEYADVATGLTRANFVPAAGTGVLPSSPTAVGLQLAQNVPNPFRGSATISYTVPTSGHVSLALFDVLGRRVRTLADGVEAAGRHDVSLSGEGLPSGVYFYRLESQGERIEKRCTLLK
;
A
#
# COMPACT_ATOMS: atom_id res chain seq x y z
N MET A 1 -5.05 37.28 32.27
CA MET A 1 -5.63 36.39 31.25
C MET A 1 -4.62 36.22 30.15
N ARG A 2 -3.75 35.22 30.24
CA ARG A 2 -2.78 34.85 29.20
C ARG A 2 -3.32 33.58 28.50
N ARG A 3 -3.66 33.70 27.22
CA ARG A 3 -4.07 32.58 26.38
C ARG A 3 -2.83 31.77 26.02
N HIS A 4 -2.73 30.55 26.53
CA HIS A 4 -1.76 29.58 26.02
C HIS A 4 -2.18 29.13 24.63
N ARG A 5 -1.42 29.50 23.62
CA ARG A 5 -1.44 28.84 22.31
C ARG A 5 -0.64 27.54 22.47
N ALA A 6 -1.31 26.41 22.46
CA ALA A 6 -0.65 25.13 22.30
C ALA A 6 -0.13 25.04 20.85
N LEU A 7 1.17 25.20 20.69
CA LEU A 7 1.88 24.87 19.46
C LEU A 7 1.96 23.33 19.38
N TYR A 8 1.19 22.73 18.52
CA TYR A 8 1.35 21.33 18.15
C TYR A 8 2.66 21.20 17.37
N GLY A 9 3.74 20.80 18.06
CA GLY A 9 4.99 20.44 17.42
C GLY A 9 4.82 19.11 16.71
N LEU A 10 4.57 19.14 15.41
CA LEU A 10 4.79 18.00 14.53
C LEU A 10 6.32 17.83 14.44
N ALA A 11 6.88 16.89 15.21
CA ALA A 11 8.27 16.50 15.05
C ALA A 11 8.37 15.59 13.82
N LEU A 12 8.33 16.22 12.64
CA LEU A 12 8.84 15.56 11.44
C LEU A 12 10.36 15.46 11.63
N VAL A 13 10.92 14.27 11.67
CA VAL A 13 12.36 14.08 11.58
C VAL A 13 12.76 14.44 10.14
N VAL A 14 12.99 15.72 9.90
CA VAL A 14 13.61 16.18 8.65
C VAL A 14 15.08 15.85 8.76
N ALA A 15 15.53 14.83 8.04
CA ALA A 15 16.95 14.63 7.80
C ALA A 15 17.47 15.87 7.03
N LEU A 16 18.23 16.74 7.71
CA LEU A 16 18.91 17.87 7.07
C LEU A 16 19.93 17.34 6.06
N TRP A 17 19.63 17.47 4.79
CA TRP A 17 20.56 17.27 3.70
C TRP A 17 21.51 18.46 3.63
N LEU A 18 22.80 18.24 3.91
CA LEU A 18 23.84 19.18 3.54
C LEU A 18 24.00 19.11 2.02
N ALA A 19 23.75 20.25 1.37
CA ALA A 19 23.86 20.43 -0.07
C ALA A 19 25.26 20.08 -0.59
N GLY A 20 25.35 18.94 -1.30
CA GLY A 20 26.47 18.66 -2.19
C GLY A 20 26.31 19.43 -3.49
N ALA A 21 27.40 20.01 -4.00
CA ALA A 21 27.44 20.79 -5.23
C ALA A 21 26.90 20.02 -6.45
N PRO A 22 26.27 20.68 -7.44
CA PRO A 22 25.65 20.03 -8.57
C PRO A 22 26.67 19.33 -9.45
N ALA A 23 26.60 18.02 -9.56
CA ALA A 23 27.29 17.25 -10.58
C ALA A 23 26.64 17.52 -11.95
N ARG A 24 27.48 17.92 -12.92
CA ARG A 24 27.05 18.11 -14.31
C ARG A 24 26.50 16.82 -14.88
N ALA A 25 25.19 16.79 -15.21
CA ALA A 25 24.55 15.72 -15.93
C ALA A 25 25.14 15.60 -17.34
N SER A 26 25.60 14.42 -17.70
CA SER A 26 25.86 14.03 -19.08
C SER A 26 24.51 13.82 -19.78
N SER A 27 24.28 14.52 -20.88
CA SER A 27 23.08 14.45 -21.70
C SER A 27 22.95 13.06 -22.34
N LEU A 28 22.10 12.23 -21.77
CA LEU A 28 21.40 11.21 -22.53
C LEU A 28 20.23 11.92 -23.22
N THR A 29 20.18 11.88 -24.52
CA THR A 29 19.12 12.48 -25.35
C THR A 29 17.78 11.85 -24.93
N ASP A 30 16.94 12.68 -24.31
CA ASP A 30 15.55 12.36 -24.03
C ASP A 30 14.84 11.99 -25.34
N PRO A 31 14.25 10.80 -25.49
CA PRO A 31 13.39 10.52 -26.62
C PRO A 31 12.19 11.44 -26.49
N GLY A 32 12.03 12.39 -27.38
CA GLY A 32 11.02 13.43 -27.35
C GLY A 32 9.61 12.91 -27.03
N PRO A 33 8.65 13.80 -26.69
CA PRO A 33 7.38 13.44 -26.06
C PRO A 33 6.64 12.38 -26.86
N ILE A 34 6.53 11.18 -26.30
CA ILE A 34 5.62 10.14 -26.80
C ILE A 34 4.22 10.73 -26.59
N ALA A 35 3.44 10.89 -27.66
CA ALA A 35 2.04 11.25 -27.55
C ALA A 35 1.35 10.10 -26.77
N HIS A 36 1.07 10.30 -25.50
CA HIS A 36 0.31 9.37 -24.69
C HIS A 36 -1.12 9.36 -25.23
N GLY A 37 -1.50 8.28 -25.96
CA GLY A 37 -2.89 8.05 -26.29
C GLY A 37 -3.68 7.79 -25.01
N SER A 38 -4.92 8.31 -24.94
CA SER A 38 -5.78 8.07 -23.78
C SER A 38 -5.94 6.57 -23.53
N LEU A 39 -5.56 6.11 -22.34
CA LEU A 39 -5.76 4.72 -21.91
C LEU A 39 -7.20 4.54 -21.41
N THR A 40 -7.75 3.34 -21.54
CA THR A 40 -8.98 3.00 -20.80
C THR A 40 -8.65 2.87 -19.30
N THR A 41 -9.65 3.06 -18.43
CA THR A 41 -9.42 2.93 -16.98
C THR A 41 -8.77 1.60 -16.57
N PRO A 42 -9.22 0.42 -17.05
CA PRO A 42 -8.52 -0.83 -16.74
C PRO A 42 -7.06 -0.83 -17.19
N ALA A 43 -6.76 -0.32 -18.39
CA ALA A 43 -5.40 -0.27 -18.89
C ALA A 43 -4.50 0.71 -18.11
N LEU A 44 -5.04 1.83 -17.64
CA LEU A 44 -4.31 2.78 -16.79
C LEU A 44 -3.99 2.17 -15.42
N LEU A 45 -4.98 1.52 -14.78
CA LEU A 45 -4.76 0.88 -13.47
C LEU A 45 -3.78 -0.29 -13.56
N ASP A 46 -3.89 -1.14 -14.59
CA ASP A 46 -2.94 -2.24 -14.86
C ASP A 46 -1.53 -1.68 -15.10
N SER A 47 -1.40 -0.61 -15.88
CA SER A 47 -0.10 0.04 -16.12
C SER A 47 0.49 0.63 -14.85
N LEU A 48 -0.33 1.26 -13.98
CA LEU A 48 0.10 1.79 -12.69
C LEU A 48 0.60 0.67 -11.77
N GLN A 49 -0.14 -0.44 -11.66
CA GLN A 49 0.29 -1.57 -10.84
C GLN A 49 1.56 -2.21 -11.41
N ARG A 50 1.63 -2.41 -12.72
CA ARG A 50 2.79 -3.03 -13.36
C ARG A 50 4.05 -2.19 -13.20
N THR A 51 3.99 -0.90 -13.47
CA THR A 51 5.15 -0.01 -13.37
C THR A 51 5.58 0.18 -11.90
N ALA A 52 4.65 0.23 -10.95
CA ALA A 52 4.97 0.25 -9.53
C ALA A 52 5.67 -1.04 -9.08
N PHE A 53 5.22 -2.22 -9.55
CA PHE A 53 5.92 -3.48 -9.31
C PHE A 53 7.33 -3.46 -9.89
N ASP A 54 7.51 -2.96 -11.12
CA ASP A 54 8.82 -2.89 -11.78
C ASP A 54 9.83 -2.06 -10.97
N TYR A 55 9.38 -1.05 -10.21
CA TYR A 55 10.24 -0.35 -9.24
C TYR A 55 10.79 -1.31 -8.17
N PHE A 56 9.92 -2.05 -7.49
CA PHE A 56 10.32 -2.96 -6.42
C PHE A 56 11.18 -4.12 -6.94
N TRP A 57 10.99 -4.51 -8.18
CA TRP A 57 11.75 -5.60 -8.79
C TRP A 57 13.13 -5.16 -9.24
N ASN A 58 13.24 -3.99 -9.88
CA ASN A 58 14.47 -3.50 -10.50
C ASN A 58 15.35 -2.67 -9.56
N GLU A 59 14.76 -1.90 -8.64
CA GLU A 59 15.49 -1.09 -7.67
C GLU A 59 15.80 -1.86 -6.37
N ALA A 60 15.66 -3.17 -6.38
CA ALA A 60 16.08 -4.05 -5.30
C ALA A 60 17.47 -4.64 -5.56
N ASN A 61 18.23 -4.87 -4.49
CA ASN A 61 19.45 -5.68 -4.55
C ASN A 61 19.06 -7.18 -4.55
N PRO A 62 19.28 -7.92 -5.63
CA PRO A 62 18.84 -9.31 -5.74
C PRO A 62 19.58 -10.27 -4.76
N SER A 63 20.72 -9.85 -4.21
CA SER A 63 21.54 -10.69 -3.31
C SER A 63 21.05 -10.65 -1.86
N ASN A 64 20.25 -9.64 -1.48
CA ASN A 64 19.77 -9.47 -0.10
C ASN A 64 18.33 -8.97 0.00
N GLY A 65 17.67 -8.71 -1.14
CA GLY A 65 16.27 -8.30 -1.21
C GLY A 65 15.97 -6.87 -0.73
N LEU A 66 16.98 -6.08 -0.38
CA LEU A 66 16.80 -4.69 0.04
C LEU A 66 16.33 -3.83 -1.13
N VAL A 67 15.31 -2.99 -0.90
CA VAL A 67 14.73 -2.07 -1.89
C VAL A 67 15.22 -0.66 -1.60
N LYS A 68 15.65 0.06 -2.64
CA LYS A 68 16.04 1.48 -2.52
C LYS A 68 14.89 2.34 -1.98
N ASP A 69 15.21 3.38 -1.23
CA ASP A 69 14.29 4.43 -0.84
C ASP A 69 13.72 5.15 -2.08
N ARG A 70 14.61 5.53 -3.00
CA ARG A 70 14.30 6.23 -4.25
C ARG A 70 15.13 5.72 -5.43
N SER A 71 14.71 6.03 -6.64
CA SER A 71 15.38 5.56 -7.86
C SER A 71 16.75 6.18 -8.12
N THR A 72 17.13 7.25 -7.42
CA THR A 72 18.45 7.90 -7.56
C THR A 72 19.59 6.91 -7.32
N LEU A 73 20.63 7.03 -8.12
CA LEU A 73 21.86 6.25 -7.97
C LEU A 73 22.49 6.51 -6.58
N GLY A 74 22.83 5.44 -5.85
CA GLY A 74 23.40 5.54 -4.51
C GLY A 74 22.39 5.77 -3.40
N SER A 75 21.08 5.70 -3.70
CA SER A 75 20.04 5.69 -2.67
C SER A 75 20.24 4.54 -1.68
N PRO A 76 20.07 4.74 -0.37
CA PRO A 76 20.02 3.66 0.60
C PRO A 76 18.73 2.84 0.43
N CYS A 77 18.66 1.73 1.15
CA CYS A 77 17.42 1.01 1.37
C CYS A 77 16.54 1.76 2.37
N SER A 78 15.23 1.87 2.09
CA SER A 78 14.20 2.13 3.09
C SER A 78 13.56 0.81 3.51
N VAL A 79 13.50 0.52 4.82
CA VAL A 79 12.89 -0.74 5.29
C VAL A 79 11.39 -0.76 5.07
N ALA A 80 10.72 0.40 5.06
CA ALA A 80 9.31 0.51 4.66
C ALA A 80 9.13 0.13 3.17
N ALA A 81 10.01 0.61 2.27
CA ALA A 81 9.97 0.24 0.87
C ALA A 81 10.12 -1.28 0.66
N VAL A 82 10.93 -1.95 1.49
CA VAL A 82 11.01 -3.43 1.48
C VAL A 82 9.66 -4.05 1.83
N GLY A 83 8.98 -3.56 2.87
CA GLY A 83 7.65 -4.04 3.26
C GLY A 83 6.62 -3.92 2.13
N PHE A 84 6.53 -2.76 1.51
CA PHE A 84 5.68 -2.55 0.34
C PHE A 84 6.07 -3.49 -0.83
N GLY A 85 7.37 -3.69 -1.06
CA GLY A 85 7.89 -4.57 -2.10
C GLY A 85 7.52 -6.03 -1.90
N LEU A 86 7.47 -6.53 -0.67
CA LEU A 86 7.05 -7.91 -0.36
C LEU A 86 5.58 -8.13 -0.76
N SER A 87 4.69 -7.20 -0.45
CA SER A 87 3.30 -7.25 -0.92
C SER A 87 3.19 -7.10 -2.44
N ALA A 88 4.01 -6.23 -3.06
CA ALA A 88 4.05 -6.07 -4.51
C ALA A 88 4.47 -7.35 -5.23
N ILE A 89 5.37 -8.16 -4.66
CA ILE A 89 5.74 -9.48 -5.22
C ILE A 89 4.55 -10.44 -5.18
N CYS A 90 3.78 -10.49 -4.10
CA CYS A 90 2.59 -11.32 -4.02
C CYS A 90 1.55 -10.94 -5.08
N ILE A 91 1.30 -9.64 -5.26
CA ILE A 91 0.42 -9.11 -6.32
C ILE A 91 0.98 -9.50 -7.70
N ALA A 92 2.28 -9.36 -7.93
CA ALA A 92 2.90 -9.70 -9.21
C ALA A 92 2.78 -11.20 -9.57
N ILE A 93 2.78 -12.08 -8.58
CA ILE A 93 2.54 -13.51 -8.79
C ILE A 93 1.08 -13.74 -9.22
N ASP A 94 0.11 -13.09 -8.57
CA ASP A 94 -1.31 -13.19 -8.92
C ASP A 94 -1.59 -12.69 -10.35
N HIS A 95 -0.89 -11.64 -10.78
CA HIS A 95 -0.95 -11.10 -12.14
C HIS A 95 -0.12 -11.92 -13.16
N GLY A 96 0.69 -12.89 -12.72
CA GLY A 96 1.56 -13.69 -13.58
C GLY A 96 2.77 -12.93 -14.14
N TRP A 97 3.17 -11.83 -13.53
CA TRP A 97 4.36 -11.06 -13.93
C TRP A 97 5.66 -11.73 -13.50
N VAL A 98 5.61 -12.48 -12.41
CA VAL A 98 6.67 -13.40 -11.96
C VAL A 98 6.04 -14.74 -11.58
N THR A 99 6.84 -15.82 -11.63
CA THR A 99 6.35 -17.12 -11.14
C THR A 99 6.36 -17.15 -9.61
N ARG A 100 5.53 -18.04 -9.03
CA ARG A 100 5.46 -18.21 -7.58
C ARG A 100 6.82 -18.55 -6.98
N GLU A 101 7.58 -19.43 -7.64
CA GLU A 101 8.91 -19.87 -7.19
C GLU A 101 9.90 -18.70 -7.15
N VAL A 102 9.97 -17.93 -8.25
CA VAL A 102 10.89 -16.78 -8.35
C VAL A 102 10.54 -15.69 -7.34
N GLY A 103 9.24 -15.41 -7.13
CA GLY A 103 8.78 -14.48 -6.10
C GLY A 103 9.11 -14.97 -4.69
N ARG A 104 8.85 -16.25 -4.39
CA ARG A 104 9.18 -16.87 -3.11
C ARG A 104 10.67 -16.80 -2.80
N ASP A 105 11.52 -17.16 -3.75
CA ASP A 105 12.98 -17.15 -3.57
C ASP A 105 13.49 -15.74 -3.25
N ARG A 106 12.93 -14.71 -3.91
CA ARG A 106 13.25 -13.32 -3.61
C ARG A 106 12.82 -12.94 -2.19
N ILE A 107 11.62 -13.35 -1.77
CA ILE A 107 11.11 -13.09 -0.41
C ILE A 107 11.97 -13.81 0.63
N LEU A 108 12.30 -15.09 0.44
CA LEU A 108 13.18 -15.83 1.34
C LEU A 108 14.56 -15.15 1.49
N THR A 109 15.17 -14.72 0.37
CA THR A 109 16.43 -13.95 0.41
C THR A 109 16.30 -12.68 1.25
N THR A 110 15.18 -11.98 1.14
CA THR A 110 14.90 -10.79 1.95
C THR A 110 14.76 -11.14 3.43
N LEU A 111 13.97 -12.16 3.75
CA LEU A 111 13.77 -12.61 5.13
C LEU A 111 15.07 -13.06 5.78
N ASP A 112 15.92 -13.81 5.07
CA ASP A 112 17.23 -14.24 5.53
C ASP A 112 18.13 -13.05 5.90
N THR A 113 18.08 -11.97 5.11
CA THR A 113 18.81 -10.74 5.40
C THR A 113 18.37 -10.12 6.72
N PHE A 114 17.06 -10.01 6.95
CA PHE A 114 16.52 -9.41 8.18
C PHE A 114 16.65 -10.35 9.39
N TRP A 115 16.62 -11.66 9.21
CA TRP A 115 16.79 -12.64 10.28
C TRP A 115 18.24 -12.70 10.75
N ASN A 116 19.18 -12.86 9.81
CA ASN A 116 20.61 -13.07 10.10
C ASN A 116 21.38 -11.75 10.33
N GLY A 117 20.80 -10.60 9.96
CA GLY A 117 21.44 -9.30 10.13
C GLY A 117 21.75 -8.99 11.60
N PRO A 118 22.97 -8.49 11.90
CA PRO A 118 23.40 -8.25 13.28
C PRO A 118 22.50 -7.23 13.99
N GLN A 119 21.97 -7.61 15.15
CA GLN A 119 21.20 -6.74 16.04
C GLN A 119 22.07 -6.27 17.21
N GLY A 120 21.96 -4.99 17.59
CA GLY A 120 22.73 -4.47 18.73
C GLY A 120 22.58 -2.96 18.91
N SER A 121 23.07 -2.46 20.05
CA SER A 121 23.05 -1.05 20.40
C SER A 121 24.23 -0.24 19.84
N GLY A 122 25.06 -0.86 18.99
CA GLY A 122 26.21 -0.20 18.37
C GLY A 122 25.78 0.81 17.29
N ALA A 123 26.55 1.88 17.13
CA ALA A 123 26.26 2.93 16.16
C ALA A 123 26.45 2.48 14.70
N THR A 124 27.23 1.42 14.45
CA THR A 124 27.55 0.90 13.12
C THR A 124 27.56 -0.61 13.09
N GLY A 125 27.43 -1.19 11.89
CA GLY A 125 27.55 -2.64 11.69
C GLY A 125 26.33 -3.46 12.12
N THR A 126 25.20 -2.82 12.43
CA THR A 126 23.95 -3.46 12.83
C THR A 126 22.82 -3.11 11.89
N ILE A 127 21.89 -4.04 11.69
CA ILE A 127 20.66 -3.83 10.90
C ILE A 127 19.55 -3.23 11.76
N GLY A 128 19.62 -3.42 13.08
CA GLY A 128 18.60 -3.00 14.03
C GLY A 128 18.99 -3.25 15.48
N HIS A 129 18.03 -3.06 16.38
CA HIS A 129 18.17 -3.29 17.81
C HIS A 129 16.84 -3.74 18.42
N MET A 130 16.87 -4.68 19.36
CA MET A 130 15.67 -5.21 20.04
C MET A 130 14.59 -5.73 19.09
N GLY A 131 14.99 -6.31 17.94
CA GLY A 131 14.06 -6.82 16.92
C GLY A 131 13.41 -5.75 16.04
N LEU A 132 13.71 -4.48 16.26
CA LEU A 132 13.32 -3.36 15.42
C LEU A 132 14.46 -2.98 14.47
N PHE A 133 14.17 -2.26 13.38
CA PHE A 133 15.13 -2.01 12.31
C PHE A 133 15.38 -0.51 12.12
N TYR A 134 16.58 -0.17 11.67
CA TYR A 134 16.91 1.19 11.27
C TYR A 134 16.14 1.58 10.01
N HIS A 135 15.70 2.84 9.95
CA HIS A 135 14.94 3.39 8.82
C HIS A 135 15.68 3.16 7.48
N PHE A 136 16.97 3.55 7.45
CA PHE A 136 17.79 3.40 6.26
C PHE A 136 18.95 2.43 6.48
N LEU A 137 19.13 1.53 5.49
CA LEU A 137 20.21 0.55 5.46
C LEU A 137 21.06 0.76 4.20
N ASP A 138 22.35 0.46 4.31
CA ASP A 138 23.21 0.35 3.14
C ASP A 138 22.78 -0.83 2.27
N MET A 139 22.61 -0.57 0.97
CA MET A 139 22.08 -1.53 -0.01
C MET A 139 22.90 -2.81 -0.15
N ASN A 140 24.20 -2.79 0.20
CA ASN A 140 25.10 -3.93 0.03
C ASN A 140 25.34 -4.68 1.34
N THR A 141 25.52 -3.95 2.45
CA THR A 141 25.88 -4.54 3.73
C THR A 141 24.68 -4.82 4.63
N ALA A 142 23.50 -4.30 4.30
CA ALA A 142 22.29 -4.38 5.11
C ALA A 142 22.47 -3.81 6.53
N THR A 143 23.38 -2.86 6.72
CA THR A 143 23.62 -2.23 8.02
C THR A 143 23.19 -0.78 8.01
N ARG A 144 22.93 -0.22 9.21
CA ARG A 144 22.58 1.19 9.40
C ARG A 144 23.46 2.10 8.55
N THR A 145 22.81 2.95 7.76
CA THR A 145 23.53 4.01 7.02
C THR A 145 23.25 5.37 7.65
N TRP A 146 24.19 6.30 7.49
CA TRP A 146 24.18 7.62 8.13
C TRP A 146 24.00 7.52 9.66
N THR A 147 23.25 8.43 10.22
CA THR A 147 22.79 8.41 11.62
C THR A 147 21.29 8.11 11.71
N SER A 148 20.76 7.30 10.78
CA SER A 148 19.32 6.98 10.75
C SER A 148 18.88 6.39 12.06
N GLU A 149 17.66 6.71 12.45
CA GLU A 149 17.02 6.19 13.66
C GLU A 149 16.56 4.74 13.46
N LEU A 150 16.44 4.03 14.55
CA LEU A 150 15.62 2.85 14.66
C LEU A 150 14.16 3.32 14.56
N SER A 151 13.54 3.11 13.41
CA SER A 151 12.20 3.62 13.17
C SER A 151 11.13 2.60 13.55
N THR A 152 10.20 3.01 14.39
CA THR A 152 9.10 2.14 14.81
C THR A 152 8.02 1.99 13.73
N ILE A 153 7.74 3.05 12.97
CA ILE A 153 6.74 2.97 11.89
C ILE A 153 7.27 2.22 10.68
N ASP A 154 8.51 2.49 10.25
CA ASP A 154 9.07 1.80 9.08
C ASP A 154 9.26 0.30 9.36
N THR A 155 9.61 -0.06 10.62
CA THR A 155 9.59 -1.45 11.08
C THR A 155 8.20 -2.06 11.00
N ALA A 156 7.15 -1.32 11.37
CA ALA A 156 5.77 -1.83 11.29
C ALA A 156 5.31 -2.03 9.83
N LEU A 157 5.69 -1.14 8.92
CA LEU A 157 5.40 -1.27 7.49
C LEU A 157 6.18 -2.44 6.86
N LEU A 158 7.44 -2.65 7.26
CA LEU A 158 8.22 -3.84 6.89
C LEU A 158 7.50 -5.12 7.32
N PHE A 159 7.07 -5.19 8.58
CA PHE A 159 6.35 -6.35 9.12
C PHE A 159 5.02 -6.57 8.42
N ALA A 160 4.32 -5.51 8.03
CA ALA A 160 3.06 -5.63 7.31
C ALA A 160 3.25 -6.36 5.96
N GLY A 161 4.30 -6.01 5.20
CA GLY A 161 4.62 -6.73 3.97
C GLY A 161 5.08 -8.18 4.21
N MET A 162 5.85 -8.42 5.28
CA MET A 162 6.24 -9.79 5.68
C MET A 162 5.01 -10.63 6.04
N ILE A 163 4.07 -10.09 6.80
CA ILE A 163 2.83 -10.79 7.19
C ILE A 163 1.95 -11.07 5.96
N ASP A 164 1.80 -10.13 5.04
CA ASP A 164 1.07 -10.38 3.78
C ASP A 164 1.70 -11.51 2.98
N ALA A 165 3.03 -11.52 2.83
CA ALA A 165 3.76 -12.61 2.16
C ALA A 165 3.59 -13.95 2.89
N ARG A 166 3.64 -13.96 4.23
CA ARG A 166 3.41 -15.15 5.05
C ARG A 166 2.04 -15.77 4.79
N GLN A 167 1.03 -14.94 4.67
CA GLN A 167 -0.33 -15.39 4.41
C GLN A 167 -0.53 -15.83 2.94
N TYR A 168 0.23 -15.25 2.01
CA TYR A 168 0.23 -15.64 0.60
C TYR A 168 0.82 -17.04 0.37
N PHE A 169 1.93 -17.36 1.05
CA PHE A 169 2.65 -18.64 0.93
C PHE A 169 2.15 -19.63 1.98
N ASP A 170 0.92 -20.13 1.81
CA ASP A 170 0.13 -20.89 2.79
C ASP A 170 0.17 -22.42 2.61
N THR A 171 0.91 -22.92 1.60
CA THR A 171 0.90 -24.36 1.29
C THR A 171 1.78 -25.19 2.26
N ALA A 172 1.69 -26.51 2.14
CA ALA A 172 2.55 -27.44 2.89
C ALA A 172 3.92 -27.68 2.22
N ASP A 173 4.26 -26.95 1.16
CA ASP A 173 5.61 -26.97 0.57
C ASP A 173 6.64 -26.51 1.61
N SER A 174 7.81 -27.19 1.66
CA SER A 174 8.81 -26.95 2.70
C SER A 174 9.34 -25.52 2.70
N LEU A 175 9.46 -24.88 1.53
CA LEU A 175 9.92 -23.50 1.43
C LEU A 175 8.83 -22.49 1.81
N ASP A 176 7.56 -22.82 1.58
CA ASP A 176 6.44 -22.01 2.08
C ASP A 176 6.36 -22.10 3.62
N VAL A 177 6.61 -23.28 4.21
CA VAL A 177 6.69 -23.45 5.66
C VAL A 177 7.86 -22.65 6.23
N GLU A 178 9.05 -22.78 5.65
CA GLU A 178 10.25 -22.03 6.04
C GLU A 178 10.01 -20.50 6.00
N LEU A 179 9.36 -20.01 4.93
CA LEU A 179 9.01 -18.61 4.80
C LEU A 179 8.12 -18.15 5.95
N ARG A 180 7.06 -18.90 6.27
CA ARG A 180 6.15 -18.57 7.38
C ARG A 180 6.86 -18.56 8.73
N ASP A 181 7.70 -19.56 8.99
CA ASP A 181 8.45 -19.68 10.24
C ASP A 181 9.44 -18.52 10.41
N LEU A 182 10.12 -18.11 9.33
CA LEU A 182 11.01 -16.96 9.34
C LEU A 182 10.26 -15.66 9.61
N VAL A 183 9.12 -15.43 8.96
CA VAL A 183 8.30 -14.22 9.21
C VAL A 183 7.87 -14.18 10.66
N ASP A 184 7.30 -15.28 11.18
CA ASP A 184 6.86 -15.35 12.58
C ASP A 184 8.05 -15.10 13.54
N ALA A 185 9.22 -15.68 13.28
CA ALA A 185 10.41 -15.45 14.09
C ALA A 185 10.91 -14.00 14.05
N ILE A 186 10.87 -13.34 12.89
CA ILE A 186 11.30 -11.93 12.74
C ILE A 186 10.30 -11.00 13.44
N VAL A 187 9.01 -11.16 13.20
CA VAL A 187 7.97 -10.29 13.75
C VAL A 187 7.86 -10.45 15.26
N HIS A 188 7.94 -11.69 15.77
CA HIS A 188 7.78 -11.98 17.19
C HIS A 188 9.01 -11.59 18.04
N ARG A 189 10.20 -11.39 17.45
CA ARG A 189 11.36 -10.92 18.24
C ARG A 189 11.32 -9.40 18.51
N ALA A 190 10.41 -8.64 17.85
CA ALA A 190 10.29 -7.19 18.04
C ALA A 190 9.86 -6.84 19.46
N ASN A 191 10.67 -6.07 20.16
CA ASN A 191 10.38 -5.64 21.53
C ASN A 191 9.66 -4.28 21.52
N TRP A 192 8.33 -4.30 21.44
CA TRP A 192 7.51 -3.10 21.44
C TRP A 192 7.49 -2.40 22.80
N GLU A 193 7.72 -3.13 23.92
CA GLU A 193 7.89 -2.53 25.25
C GLU A 193 9.16 -1.68 25.34
N PHE A 194 10.26 -2.10 24.66
CA PHE A 194 11.43 -1.25 24.51
C PHE A 194 11.06 0.04 23.78
N ALA A 195 10.33 -0.05 22.65
CA ALA A 195 9.88 1.11 21.88
C ALA A 195 8.95 2.04 22.67
N ARG A 196 8.21 1.52 23.64
CA ARG A 196 7.38 2.30 24.56
C ARG A 196 8.22 3.11 25.57
N ASN A 197 9.40 2.65 25.89
CA ASN A 197 10.33 3.30 26.85
C ASN A 197 9.65 3.67 28.17
N PHE A 198 8.88 2.74 28.76
CA PHE A 198 8.09 2.94 29.99
C PHE A 198 7.06 4.10 29.91
N GLY A 199 6.89 4.74 28.75
CA GLY A 199 5.93 5.81 28.50
C GLY A 199 4.50 5.29 28.28
N PRO A 200 3.51 6.17 28.15
CA PRO A 200 2.13 5.78 27.89
C PRO A 200 1.85 5.36 26.44
N GLY A 201 2.74 5.70 25.48
CA GLY A 201 2.61 5.38 24.08
C GLY A 201 3.96 5.00 23.47
N ILE A 202 3.97 4.61 22.20
CA ILE A 202 5.16 4.15 21.47
C ILE A 202 5.95 5.35 20.97
N ARG A 203 7.28 5.33 21.15
CA ARG A 203 8.20 6.37 20.69
C ARG A 203 8.39 6.24 19.17
N MET A 204 8.60 7.38 18.50
CA MET A 204 8.79 7.41 17.04
C MET A 204 10.09 6.75 16.60
N GLY A 205 11.17 6.90 17.40
CA GLY A 205 12.46 6.34 17.06
C GLY A 205 13.43 6.29 18.24
N TRP A 206 14.57 5.64 18.00
CA TRP A 206 15.69 5.53 18.92
C TRP A 206 17.01 5.58 18.14
N THR A 207 18.06 6.14 18.72
CA THR A 207 19.43 6.05 18.15
C THR A 207 20.44 5.61 19.22
N PRO A 208 21.54 4.96 18.81
CA PRO A 208 22.64 4.62 19.72
C PRO A 208 23.23 5.85 20.42
N GLU A 209 23.23 6.99 19.75
CA GLU A 209 23.87 8.23 20.21
C GLU A 209 23.04 8.96 21.28
N THR A 210 21.69 8.94 21.16
CA THR A 210 20.82 9.76 22.00
C THR A 210 19.71 8.97 22.70
N GLY A 211 19.65 7.65 22.46
CA GLY A 211 18.54 6.84 22.93
C GLY A 211 17.22 7.31 22.33
N PHE A 212 16.21 7.49 23.14
CA PHE A 212 14.90 8.05 22.76
C PHE A 212 14.87 9.59 22.77
N GLY A 213 16.02 10.23 23.04
CA GLY A 213 16.14 11.70 23.03
C GLY A 213 15.87 12.28 21.63
N GLY A 214 15.07 13.34 21.57
CA GLY A 214 14.71 13.98 20.29
C GLY A 214 13.51 13.37 19.56
N PHE A 215 13.08 12.15 19.93
CA PHE A 215 11.93 11.49 19.29
C PHE A 215 10.66 11.68 20.13
N GLY A 216 9.57 12.06 19.44
CA GLY A 216 8.23 12.16 20.01
C GLY A 216 7.62 10.79 20.33
N THR A 217 6.39 10.83 20.83
CA THR A 217 5.52 9.66 20.95
C THR A 217 4.46 9.76 19.87
N TRP A 218 4.10 8.64 19.26
CA TRP A 218 2.99 8.59 18.31
C TRP A 218 1.68 8.90 19.06
N VAL A 219 1.11 10.08 18.81
CA VAL A 219 -0.14 10.55 19.39
C VAL A 219 -0.93 11.31 18.32
N GLY A 220 -2.23 11.07 18.26
CA GLY A 220 -3.10 11.65 17.24
C GLY A 220 -3.20 10.78 15.99
N TYR A 221 -4.19 11.06 15.16
CA TYR A 221 -4.41 10.33 13.92
C TYR A 221 -3.28 10.60 12.92
N ASN A 222 -2.66 9.53 12.44
CA ASN A 222 -1.57 9.50 11.48
C ASN A 222 -1.38 8.06 10.95
N GLU A 223 -0.29 7.79 10.25
CA GLU A 223 0.06 6.49 9.69
C GLU A 223 0.32 5.37 10.71
N ALA A 224 0.57 5.71 11.98
CA ALA A 224 0.97 4.76 13.02
C ALA A 224 -0.15 3.84 13.53
N MET A 225 -1.35 3.87 12.96
CA MET A 225 -2.43 2.97 13.37
C MET A 225 -2.03 1.50 13.24
N ILE A 226 -1.41 1.10 12.14
CA ILE A 226 -0.91 -0.27 11.92
C ILE A 226 0.19 -0.65 12.93
N LEU A 227 1.08 0.28 13.26
CA LEU A 227 2.12 0.07 14.27
C LEU A 227 1.50 -0.31 15.62
N TYR A 228 0.48 0.44 16.07
CA TYR A 228 -0.20 0.13 17.33
C TYR A 228 -0.92 -1.20 17.29
N ILE A 229 -1.56 -1.56 16.17
CA ILE A 229 -2.24 -2.85 16.04
C ILE A 229 -1.22 -4.00 16.11
N LEU A 230 -0.09 -3.91 15.42
CA LEU A 230 0.96 -4.94 15.48
C LEU A 230 1.60 -5.01 16.88
N ALA A 231 1.87 -3.88 17.51
CA ALA A 231 2.44 -3.84 18.86
C ALA A 231 1.49 -4.39 19.93
N LEU A 232 0.19 -4.12 19.81
CA LEU A 232 -0.84 -4.69 20.67
C LEU A 232 -1.02 -6.20 20.46
N GLY A 233 -0.90 -6.64 19.21
CA GLY A 233 -1.08 -8.04 18.83
C GLY A 233 0.11 -8.94 19.13
N SER A 234 1.29 -8.37 19.34
CA SER A 234 2.52 -9.15 19.56
C SER A 234 2.35 -10.24 20.63
N PRO A 235 2.69 -11.50 20.35
CA PRO A 235 2.58 -12.58 21.34
C PRO A 235 3.72 -12.60 22.34
N THR A 236 4.83 -11.92 22.07
CA THR A 236 6.05 -11.96 22.88
C THR A 236 6.25 -10.72 23.74
N HIS A 237 6.12 -9.53 23.14
CA HIS A 237 6.39 -8.24 23.78
C HIS A 237 5.26 -7.24 23.49
N PRO A 238 3.99 -7.57 23.82
CA PRO A 238 2.87 -6.69 23.53
C PRO A 238 2.90 -5.44 24.40
N VAL A 239 2.50 -4.30 23.82
CA VAL A 239 2.24 -3.11 24.64
C VAL A 239 0.89 -3.22 25.36
N PRO A 240 0.69 -2.51 26.50
CA PRO A 240 -0.61 -2.47 27.18
C PRO A 240 -1.71 -1.88 26.30
N ALA A 241 -2.94 -2.39 26.42
CA ALA A 241 -4.10 -1.89 25.67
C ALA A 241 -4.36 -0.37 25.90
N SER A 242 -3.91 0.18 27.03
CA SER A 242 -3.98 1.62 27.34
C SER A 242 -3.17 2.49 26.36
N THR A 243 -2.20 1.93 25.63
CA THR A 243 -1.43 2.68 24.62
C THR A 243 -2.30 3.15 23.47
N TRP A 244 -3.33 2.38 23.11
CA TRP A 244 -4.33 2.80 22.12
C TRP A 244 -5.08 4.07 22.53
N PHE A 245 -5.46 4.17 23.81
CA PHE A 245 -6.09 5.38 24.33
C PHE A 245 -5.14 6.58 24.34
N THR A 246 -3.84 6.35 24.54
CA THR A 246 -2.83 7.40 24.43
C THR A 246 -2.75 7.91 22.99
N TRP A 247 -2.71 7.02 22.00
CA TRP A 247 -2.68 7.40 20.58
C TRP A 247 -3.93 8.19 20.19
N THR A 248 -5.12 7.68 20.53
CA THR A 248 -6.40 8.33 20.20
C THR A 248 -6.66 9.64 20.98
N SER A 249 -5.94 9.88 22.09
CA SER A 249 -6.11 11.11 22.90
C SER A 249 -5.76 12.40 22.16
N GLY A 250 -4.94 12.31 21.11
CA GLY A 250 -4.55 13.43 20.26
C GLY A 250 -5.44 13.64 19.03
N TYR A 251 -6.55 12.94 18.92
CA TYR A 251 -7.42 13.02 17.76
C TYR A 251 -8.03 14.41 17.54
N ASN A 252 -7.90 14.92 16.32
CA ASN A 252 -8.50 16.18 15.88
C ASN A 252 -9.71 15.90 14.97
N TRP A 253 -10.90 15.85 15.58
CA TRP A 253 -12.15 15.68 14.86
C TRP A 253 -12.73 17.05 14.50
N SER A 254 -12.70 17.41 13.22
CA SER A 254 -13.17 18.72 12.77
C SER A 254 -13.76 18.69 11.36
N THR A 255 -14.44 19.77 11.00
CA THR A 255 -15.05 19.92 9.67
C THR A 255 -14.12 20.74 8.76
N GLN A 256 -13.79 20.15 7.61
CA GLN A 256 -12.99 20.78 6.56
C GLN A 256 -13.71 20.58 5.22
N TYR A 257 -13.95 21.64 4.46
CA TYR A 257 -14.56 21.59 3.13
C TYR A 257 -15.82 20.71 3.06
N GLY A 258 -16.72 20.89 4.03
CA GLY A 258 -17.98 20.17 4.11
C GLY A 258 -17.91 18.74 4.64
N GLN A 259 -16.72 18.22 4.94
CA GLN A 259 -16.50 16.89 5.51
C GLN A 259 -16.09 16.99 6.98
N THR A 260 -16.71 16.16 7.84
CA THR A 260 -16.33 16.05 9.26
C THR A 260 -15.61 14.73 9.47
N TYR A 261 -14.33 14.78 9.88
CA TYR A 261 -13.46 13.61 9.98
C TYR A 261 -12.27 13.87 10.94
N LEU A 262 -11.45 12.85 11.20
CA LEU A 262 -10.16 12.98 11.86
C LEU A 262 -9.16 13.60 10.90
N VAL A 263 -8.75 14.81 11.17
CA VAL A 263 -7.90 15.61 10.28
C VAL A 263 -6.44 15.24 10.46
N PHE A 264 -5.82 14.91 9.35
CA PHE A 264 -4.37 14.81 9.16
C PHE A 264 -4.05 15.33 7.75
N PRO A 265 -3.30 16.44 7.59
CA PRO A 265 -3.20 17.13 6.31
C PRO A 265 -2.57 16.31 5.16
N PRO A 266 -1.42 15.61 5.34
CA PRO A 266 -0.88 14.73 4.31
C PRO A 266 -1.73 13.47 4.14
N LEU A 267 -2.10 13.13 2.90
CA LEU A 267 -3.01 12.01 2.65
C LEU A 267 -2.41 10.64 3.00
N PHE A 268 -1.08 10.47 3.02
CA PHE A 268 -0.46 9.19 3.40
C PHE A 268 -0.90 8.69 4.77
N GLY A 269 -1.17 9.57 5.73
CA GLY A 269 -1.67 9.21 7.06
C GLY A 269 -3.07 8.58 7.03
N HIS A 270 -3.83 8.79 5.95
CA HIS A 270 -5.12 8.16 5.69
C HIS A 270 -5.02 6.89 4.84
N GLN A 271 -3.82 6.52 4.36
CA GLN A 271 -3.61 5.47 3.36
C GLN A 271 -2.78 4.30 3.89
N TYR A 272 -1.64 4.54 4.54
CA TYR A 272 -0.64 3.51 4.84
C TYR A 272 -1.20 2.34 5.66
N SER A 273 -1.90 2.61 6.76
CA SER A 273 -2.53 1.53 7.54
C SER A 273 -3.62 0.78 6.76
N HIS A 274 -4.28 1.47 5.83
CA HIS A 274 -5.30 0.88 4.96
C HIS A 274 -4.72 0.04 3.82
N CYS A 275 -3.42 0.09 3.54
CA CYS A 275 -2.81 -0.81 2.57
C CYS A 275 -3.02 -2.28 2.97
N TRP A 276 -2.97 -2.58 4.28
CA TRP A 276 -3.05 -3.95 4.78
C TRP A 276 -4.28 -4.25 5.63
N ILE A 277 -4.78 -3.29 6.42
CA ILE A 277 -5.93 -3.53 7.31
C ILE A 277 -7.22 -3.04 6.66
N ASP A 278 -8.21 -3.92 6.55
CA ASP A 278 -9.56 -3.58 6.10
C ASP A 278 -10.39 -2.99 7.23
N PHE A 279 -10.53 -1.68 7.24
CA PHE A 279 -11.33 -0.97 8.23
C PHE A 279 -12.79 -0.72 7.81
N ARG A 280 -13.28 -1.34 6.73
CA ARG A 280 -14.63 -1.08 6.20
C ARG A 280 -15.75 -1.48 7.15
N GLY A 281 -15.61 -2.61 7.82
CA GLY A 281 -16.66 -3.22 8.64
C GLY A 281 -16.39 -3.18 10.15
N ILE A 282 -15.37 -2.45 10.62
CA ILE A 282 -14.93 -2.42 12.00
C ILE A 282 -14.76 -1.00 12.53
N GLN A 283 -14.98 -0.84 13.82
CA GLN A 283 -14.90 0.44 14.53
C GLN A 283 -14.28 0.24 15.90
N ASP A 284 -13.38 1.14 16.31
CA ASP A 284 -13.00 1.27 17.71
C ASP A 284 -14.02 2.13 18.49
N PHE A 285 -13.79 2.30 19.79
CA PHE A 285 -14.70 3.10 20.66
C PHE A 285 -14.86 4.54 20.15
N PHE A 286 -13.82 5.16 19.57
CA PHE A 286 -13.90 6.53 19.05
C PHE A 286 -14.80 6.58 17.82
N MET A 287 -14.58 5.71 16.85
CA MET A 287 -15.36 5.65 15.61
C MET A 287 -16.82 5.23 15.86
N VAL A 288 -17.06 4.35 16.85
CA VAL A 288 -18.43 4.06 17.34
C VAL A 288 -19.11 5.35 17.80
N SER A 289 -18.41 6.21 18.56
CA SER A 289 -18.95 7.51 19.02
C SER A 289 -19.26 8.49 17.88
N LYS A 290 -18.63 8.31 16.72
CA LYS A 290 -18.82 9.15 15.52
C LYS A 290 -19.78 8.53 14.50
N GLY A 291 -20.14 7.26 14.65
CA GLY A 291 -21.04 6.53 13.75
C GLY A 291 -20.43 6.26 12.36
N ILE A 292 -19.12 6.21 12.24
CA ILE A 292 -18.40 5.91 10.99
C ILE A 292 -17.24 4.94 11.23
N THR A 293 -16.67 4.38 10.17
CA THR A 293 -15.42 3.59 10.21
C THR A 293 -14.21 4.45 9.89
N TYR A 294 -12.99 3.93 10.14
CA TYR A 294 -11.77 4.59 9.64
C TYR A 294 -11.70 4.64 8.11
N PHE A 295 -12.33 3.67 7.44
CA PHE A 295 -12.46 3.70 5.97
C PHE A 295 -13.30 4.91 5.50
N GLU A 296 -14.47 5.14 6.12
CA GLU A 296 -15.29 6.31 5.82
C GLU A 296 -14.58 7.62 6.21
N ASN A 297 -13.79 7.59 7.28
CA ASN A 297 -12.93 8.73 7.65
C ASN A 297 -11.95 9.09 6.54
N SER A 298 -11.25 8.10 5.97
CA SER A 298 -10.29 8.29 4.87
C SER A 298 -10.98 8.70 3.56
N ARG A 299 -12.21 8.19 3.31
CA ARG A 299 -13.05 8.68 2.22
C ARG A 299 -13.36 10.17 2.36
N ARG A 300 -13.76 10.62 3.55
CA ARG A 300 -14.03 12.03 3.82
C ARG A 300 -12.79 12.91 3.68
N ALA A 301 -11.63 12.43 4.13
CA ALA A 301 -10.36 13.12 3.92
C ALA A 301 -10.02 13.28 2.43
N THR A 302 -10.22 12.23 1.64
CA THR A 302 -10.03 12.25 0.18
C THR A 302 -10.94 13.26 -0.51
N ILE A 303 -12.24 13.29 -0.14
CA ILE A 303 -13.20 14.28 -0.67
C ILE A 303 -12.78 15.70 -0.24
N ALA A 304 -12.43 15.92 1.03
CA ALA A 304 -12.00 17.22 1.52
C ALA A 304 -10.75 17.75 0.81
N ALA A 305 -9.77 16.87 0.51
CA ALA A 305 -8.57 17.23 -0.25
C ALA A 305 -8.89 17.69 -1.68
N ARG A 306 -9.82 17.00 -2.34
CA ARG A 306 -10.33 17.45 -3.66
C ARG A 306 -11.06 18.78 -3.59
N GLU A 307 -11.98 18.95 -2.63
CA GLU A 307 -12.74 20.19 -2.45
C GLU A 307 -11.83 21.38 -2.09
N TYR A 308 -10.76 21.15 -1.33
CA TYR A 308 -9.70 22.14 -1.11
C TYR A 308 -9.08 22.60 -2.45
N SER A 309 -8.73 21.66 -3.32
CA SER A 309 -8.12 21.99 -4.62
C SER A 309 -9.11 22.66 -5.58
N ILE A 310 -10.41 22.35 -5.50
CA ILE A 310 -11.46 23.07 -6.23
C ILE A 310 -11.58 24.52 -5.73
N ALA A 311 -11.59 24.72 -4.41
CA ALA A 311 -11.62 26.06 -3.81
C ALA A 311 -10.35 26.85 -4.08
N ASN A 312 -9.22 26.16 -4.22
CA ASN A 312 -7.90 26.70 -4.59
C ASN A 312 -7.54 28.00 -3.87
N PRO A 313 -7.49 28.03 -2.54
CA PRO A 313 -7.26 29.28 -1.79
C PRO A 313 -5.90 29.91 -2.05
N GLY A 314 -4.90 29.12 -2.51
CA GLY A 314 -3.57 29.58 -2.90
C GLY A 314 -3.47 30.08 -4.35
N ALA A 315 -4.55 29.96 -5.14
CA ALA A 315 -4.60 30.29 -6.57
C ALA A 315 -3.49 29.55 -7.38
N PHE A 316 -3.24 28.29 -7.03
CA PHE A 316 -2.22 27.46 -7.69
C PHE A 316 -2.67 27.00 -9.07
N THR A 317 -1.75 27.02 -10.03
CA THR A 317 -2.00 26.59 -11.40
C THR A 317 -2.45 25.13 -11.46
N GLY A 318 -3.53 24.87 -12.15
CA GLY A 318 -4.06 23.53 -12.43
C GLY A 318 -4.93 22.94 -11.34
N TYR A 319 -4.89 23.42 -10.09
CA TYR A 319 -5.75 22.91 -9.01
C TYR A 319 -7.23 22.96 -9.42
N GLY A 320 -7.94 21.87 -9.13
CA GLY A 320 -9.35 21.75 -9.52
C GLY A 320 -9.91 20.34 -9.30
N PRO A 321 -11.06 20.03 -9.87
CA PRO A 321 -11.77 18.77 -9.61
C PRO A 321 -11.00 17.52 -10.02
N ASN A 322 -10.07 17.63 -10.98
CA ASN A 322 -9.28 16.51 -11.50
C ASN A 322 -7.78 16.68 -11.28
N LEU A 323 -7.33 17.73 -10.58
CA LEU A 323 -5.94 17.90 -10.18
C LEU A 323 -5.86 18.28 -8.71
N TRP A 324 -5.59 17.30 -7.88
CA TRP A 324 -5.52 17.37 -6.43
C TRP A 324 -4.65 16.22 -5.89
N GLY A 325 -4.28 16.30 -4.63
CA GLY A 325 -3.54 15.28 -3.92
C GLY A 325 -2.22 15.84 -3.38
N LEU A 326 -2.21 16.06 -2.04
CA LEU A 326 -1.04 16.54 -1.32
C LEU A 326 -0.65 15.50 -0.26
N THR A 327 0.64 15.14 -0.30
CA THR A 327 1.26 14.29 0.71
C THR A 327 2.74 14.65 0.80
N ALA A 328 3.52 13.96 1.66
CA ALA A 328 4.96 14.16 1.69
C ALA A 328 5.57 13.77 0.33
N SER A 329 6.44 14.62 -0.21
CA SER A 329 7.05 14.44 -1.52
C SER A 329 8.26 15.34 -1.73
N ASP A 330 8.99 15.15 -2.82
CA ASP A 330 9.97 16.11 -3.30
C ASP A 330 9.31 17.44 -3.66
N ASP A 331 10.02 18.51 -3.43
CA ASP A 331 9.59 19.88 -3.66
C ASP A 331 10.62 20.61 -4.54
N PRO A 332 10.19 21.49 -5.47
CA PRO A 332 11.11 22.21 -6.35
C PRO A 332 12.08 23.15 -5.62
N ILE A 333 11.81 23.49 -4.35
CA ILE A 333 12.56 24.51 -3.59
C ILE A 333 13.21 23.92 -2.33
N PHE A 334 12.48 23.05 -1.59
CA PHE A 334 12.84 22.65 -0.23
C PHE A 334 13.35 21.21 -0.10
N GLY A 335 13.48 20.46 -1.21
CA GLY A 335 13.77 19.03 -1.18
C GLY A 335 12.55 18.23 -0.70
N TYR A 336 12.76 17.11 0.00
CA TYR A 336 11.63 16.30 0.48
C TYR A 336 10.95 16.97 1.69
N ILE A 337 9.65 17.26 1.58
CA ILE A 337 8.86 17.93 2.61
C ILE A 337 7.42 17.39 2.67
N ALA A 338 6.79 17.46 3.85
CA ALA A 338 5.39 17.10 3.98
C ALA A 338 4.48 18.22 3.48
N HIS A 339 3.83 17.98 2.35
CA HIS A 339 2.69 18.78 1.88
C HIS A 339 1.39 18.18 2.41
N GLY A 340 0.36 19.04 2.61
CA GLY A 340 -0.94 18.54 3.05
C GLY A 340 -2.04 19.59 2.95
N ALA A 341 -3.26 19.15 2.71
CA ALA A 341 -4.47 19.98 2.77
C ALA A 341 -5.73 19.11 2.75
N PRO A 342 -6.84 19.49 3.42
CA PRO A 342 -6.92 20.55 4.41
C PRO A 342 -6.56 20.10 5.85
N PRO A 343 -6.15 21.01 6.74
CA PRO A 343 -5.77 22.39 6.47
C PRO A 343 -4.44 22.48 5.72
N ALA A 344 -4.20 23.58 5.01
CA ALA A 344 -2.98 23.75 4.24
C ALA A 344 -1.72 23.66 5.13
N GLN A 345 -0.80 22.80 4.71
CA GLN A 345 0.52 22.60 5.31
C GLN A 345 1.55 22.56 4.19
N ASN A 346 2.48 23.50 4.17
CA ASN A 346 3.53 23.62 3.16
C ASN A 346 3.03 23.57 1.70
N ASP A 347 1.76 23.91 1.45
CA ASP A 347 1.20 23.91 0.10
C ASP A 347 1.76 25.06 -0.72
N ASN A 348 2.42 24.75 -1.82
CA ASN A 348 3.02 25.68 -2.77
C ASN A 348 2.64 25.37 -4.23
N GLY A 349 1.61 24.55 -4.43
CA GLY A 349 1.16 24.11 -5.75
C GLY A 349 1.82 22.81 -6.24
N THR A 350 2.56 22.10 -5.38
CA THR A 350 3.16 20.81 -5.70
C THR A 350 2.14 19.69 -5.46
N ILE A 351 1.87 18.90 -6.49
CA ILE A 351 0.94 17.77 -6.50
C ILE A 351 1.72 16.47 -6.48
N THR A 352 1.23 15.51 -5.72
CA THR A 352 1.82 14.18 -5.55
C THR A 352 0.83 13.11 -6.05
N PRO A 353 1.11 12.43 -7.17
CA PRO A 353 0.18 11.45 -7.77
C PRO A 353 -0.22 10.31 -6.84
N THR A 354 0.69 9.83 -5.97
CA THR A 354 0.39 8.77 -5.00
C THR A 354 -0.73 9.16 -4.06
N ALA A 355 -0.87 10.44 -3.69
CA ALA A 355 -1.94 10.91 -2.81
C ALA A 355 -3.33 10.68 -3.40
N ALA A 356 -3.48 10.85 -4.72
CA ALA A 356 -4.72 10.52 -5.41
C ALA A 356 -4.83 9.00 -5.65
N ALA A 357 -3.81 8.38 -6.24
CA ALA A 357 -3.83 6.97 -6.65
C ALA A 357 -4.11 6.02 -5.47
N SER A 358 -3.44 6.24 -4.35
CA SER A 358 -3.60 5.41 -3.14
C SER A 358 -4.92 5.66 -2.40
N SER A 359 -5.69 6.67 -2.81
CA SER A 359 -7.05 6.93 -2.32
C SER A 359 -8.13 6.20 -3.12
N ILE A 360 -7.78 5.40 -4.14
CA ILE A 360 -8.77 4.80 -5.06
C ILE A 360 -9.83 3.93 -4.37
N PRO A 361 -9.56 3.13 -3.33
CA PRO A 361 -10.62 2.36 -2.68
C PRO A 361 -11.62 3.24 -1.94
N PHE A 362 -11.20 4.43 -1.50
CA PHE A 362 -12.04 5.32 -0.70
C PHE A 362 -13.05 6.09 -1.56
N ALA A 363 -12.62 6.59 -2.72
CA ALA A 363 -13.45 7.45 -3.57
C ALA A 363 -13.09 7.30 -5.07
N PRO A 364 -13.30 6.11 -5.67
CA PRO A 364 -12.90 5.86 -7.06
C PRO A 364 -13.53 6.82 -8.05
N GLU A 365 -14.74 7.32 -7.76
CA GLU A 365 -15.50 8.26 -8.60
C GLU A 365 -14.80 9.62 -8.79
N ILE A 366 -13.89 10.01 -7.90
CA ILE A 366 -13.10 11.23 -8.02
C ILE A 366 -11.62 10.97 -8.29
N VAL A 367 -11.12 9.80 -7.87
CA VAL A 367 -9.73 9.39 -8.08
C VAL A 367 -9.47 9.04 -9.54
N ILE A 368 -10.30 8.18 -10.15
CA ILE A 368 -10.12 7.73 -11.53
C ILE A 368 -10.04 8.90 -12.52
N PRO A 369 -10.96 9.88 -12.49
CA PRO A 369 -10.84 11.09 -13.33
C PRO A 369 -9.54 11.89 -13.08
N ALA A 370 -9.05 11.94 -11.83
CA ALA A 370 -7.80 12.62 -11.52
C ALA A 370 -6.60 11.90 -12.11
N LEU A 371 -6.55 10.58 -12.03
CA LEU A 371 -5.46 9.77 -12.61
C LEU A 371 -5.41 9.92 -14.14
N HIS A 372 -6.56 9.86 -14.81
CA HIS A 372 -6.64 10.14 -16.25
C HIS A 372 -6.15 11.55 -16.58
N HIS A 373 -6.59 12.54 -15.83
CA HIS A 373 -6.16 13.93 -16.06
C HIS A 373 -4.66 14.11 -15.89
N MET A 374 -4.06 13.53 -14.85
CA MET A 374 -2.62 13.56 -14.64
C MET A 374 -1.87 12.86 -15.78
N TYR A 375 -2.36 11.69 -16.22
CA TYR A 375 -1.76 10.93 -17.30
C TYR A 375 -1.88 11.65 -18.65
N ASP A 376 -3.08 12.07 -19.04
CA ASP A 376 -3.37 12.65 -20.34
C ASP A 376 -2.78 14.07 -20.49
N THR A 377 -2.74 14.86 -19.42
CA THR A 377 -2.35 16.28 -19.48
C THR A 377 -0.87 16.46 -19.14
N TYR A 378 -0.35 15.73 -18.15
CA TYR A 378 0.99 15.94 -17.61
C TYR A 378 1.92 14.74 -17.85
N GLY A 379 1.43 13.65 -18.44
CA GLY A 379 2.17 12.41 -18.62
C GLY A 379 3.50 12.57 -19.34
N ALA A 380 3.61 13.50 -20.30
CA ALA A 380 4.86 13.73 -21.02
C ALA A 380 6.05 14.09 -20.10
N GLY A 381 5.80 14.74 -18.95
CA GLY A 381 6.83 15.07 -17.95
C GLY A 381 6.75 14.18 -16.70
N LEU A 382 5.54 13.72 -16.37
CA LEU A 382 5.21 13.06 -15.11
C LEU A 382 5.32 11.54 -15.17
N TRP A 383 5.10 10.92 -16.33
CA TRP A 383 5.09 9.48 -16.52
C TRP A 383 6.36 8.98 -17.21
N SER A 384 7.06 7.99 -16.62
CA SER A 384 8.22 7.37 -17.23
C SER A 384 8.39 5.92 -16.74
N THR A 385 9.62 5.45 -16.48
CA THR A 385 10.02 4.06 -16.25
C THR A 385 9.15 3.30 -15.24
N TYR A 386 8.81 3.94 -14.11
CA TYR A 386 8.04 3.32 -13.03
C TYR A 386 6.66 3.98 -12.85
N GLY A 387 6.06 4.46 -13.93
CA GLY A 387 4.77 5.13 -13.90
C GLY A 387 4.87 6.59 -13.52
N PHE A 388 4.00 7.08 -12.63
CA PHE A 388 4.08 8.44 -12.14
C PHE A 388 5.32 8.65 -11.27
N LYS A 389 6.05 9.75 -11.57
CA LYS A 389 7.10 10.27 -10.68
C LYS A 389 6.50 10.77 -9.38
N ASP A 390 7.35 10.95 -8.37
CA ASP A 390 6.95 11.35 -7.03
C ASP A 390 6.03 12.59 -7.02
N ALA A 391 6.47 13.71 -7.59
CA ALA A 391 5.72 14.97 -7.55
C ALA A 391 5.90 15.82 -8.80
N PHE A 392 5.01 16.82 -8.96
CA PHE A 392 5.14 17.86 -9.99
C PHE A 392 4.46 19.15 -9.56
N ASN A 393 4.91 20.28 -10.13
CA ASN A 393 4.34 21.59 -9.90
C ASN A 393 4.02 22.27 -11.24
N PRO A 394 2.73 22.31 -11.65
CA PRO A 394 2.34 22.90 -12.94
C PRO A 394 2.69 24.39 -13.07
N GLY A 395 2.61 25.14 -11.96
CA GLY A 395 2.91 26.57 -11.95
C GLY A 395 4.38 26.89 -12.23
N LEU A 396 5.27 25.97 -11.88
CA LEU A 396 6.70 26.07 -12.10
C LEU A 396 7.19 25.26 -13.30
N ASN A 397 6.31 24.52 -13.97
CA ASN A 397 6.64 23.52 -14.99
C ASN A 397 7.76 22.57 -14.52
N TRP A 398 7.64 22.10 -13.26
CA TRP A 398 8.61 21.24 -12.61
C TRP A 398 8.06 19.85 -12.41
N TYR A 399 8.89 18.84 -12.59
CA TYR A 399 8.60 17.43 -12.37
C TYR A 399 9.76 16.82 -11.57
N ALA A 400 9.45 16.06 -10.52
CA ALA A 400 10.44 15.27 -9.81
C ALA A 400 11.17 14.32 -10.77
N THR A 401 12.41 13.98 -10.42
CA THR A 401 13.20 13.02 -11.19
C THR A 401 13.07 11.60 -10.65
N ASP A 402 12.72 11.49 -9.37
CA ASP A 402 12.69 10.25 -8.62
C ASP A 402 11.31 9.58 -8.57
N TYR A 403 11.37 8.29 -8.26
CA TYR A 403 10.29 7.45 -7.80
C TYR A 403 10.68 6.98 -6.40
N LEU A 404 9.74 6.97 -5.46
CA LEU A 404 9.95 6.57 -4.08
C LEU A 404 9.24 5.25 -3.79
N GLY A 405 9.90 4.35 -3.05
CA GLY A 405 9.28 3.07 -2.68
C GLY A 405 8.02 3.25 -1.83
N ILE A 406 8.00 4.26 -0.97
CA ILE A 406 6.85 4.61 -0.12
C ILE A 406 5.67 5.24 -0.88
N ASP A 407 5.84 5.59 -2.16
CA ASP A 407 4.78 6.04 -3.07
C ASP A 407 4.27 4.88 -3.93
N GLN A 408 5.21 4.14 -4.54
CA GLN A 408 4.87 3.04 -5.44
C GLN A 408 4.14 1.90 -4.71
N GLY A 409 4.48 1.68 -3.42
CA GLY A 409 3.83 0.68 -2.58
C GLY A 409 2.33 0.91 -2.37
N PRO A 410 1.92 2.05 -1.82
CA PRO A 410 0.51 2.37 -1.68
C PRO A 410 -0.24 2.39 -3.02
N ILE A 411 0.39 2.83 -4.12
CA ILE A 411 -0.24 2.78 -5.46
C ILE A 411 -0.63 1.35 -5.82
N ILE A 412 0.32 0.41 -5.83
CA ILE A 412 0.06 -0.97 -6.25
C ILE A 412 -0.91 -1.68 -5.30
N ILE A 413 -0.72 -1.54 -3.98
CA ILE A 413 -1.53 -2.24 -2.98
C ILE A 413 -2.96 -1.71 -2.95
N MET A 414 -3.16 -0.39 -3.01
CA MET A 414 -4.50 0.18 -2.93
C MET A 414 -5.28 -0.01 -4.22
N ILE A 415 -4.64 -0.04 -5.39
CA ILE A 415 -5.29 -0.44 -6.64
C ILE A 415 -5.69 -1.92 -6.54
N GLU A 416 -4.82 -2.81 -6.05
CA GLU A 416 -5.15 -4.22 -5.86
C GLU A 416 -6.33 -4.40 -4.89
N ASN A 417 -6.32 -3.70 -3.78
CA ASN A 417 -7.42 -3.73 -2.81
C ASN A 417 -8.73 -3.17 -3.38
N TYR A 418 -8.65 -2.17 -4.27
CA TYR A 418 -9.82 -1.67 -4.99
C TYR A 418 -10.38 -2.72 -5.96
N LEU A 419 -9.52 -3.45 -6.68
CA LEU A 419 -9.93 -4.41 -7.70
C LEU A 419 -10.38 -5.75 -7.11
N THR A 420 -9.67 -6.26 -6.10
CA THR A 420 -9.85 -7.64 -5.62
C THR A 420 -10.01 -7.77 -4.11
N GLY A 421 -9.47 -6.82 -3.33
CA GLY A 421 -9.39 -6.92 -1.87
C GLY A 421 -8.40 -7.96 -1.37
N SER A 422 -7.54 -8.49 -2.23
CA SER A 422 -6.71 -9.67 -1.93
C SER A 422 -5.73 -9.44 -0.77
N VAL A 423 -5.08 -8.26 -0.72
CA VAL A 423 -4.15 -7.93 0.37
C VAL A 423 -4.91 -7.80 1.70
N TRP A 424 -6.06 -7.12 1.72
CA TRP A 424 -6.91 -7.01 2.91
C TRP A 424 -7.36 -8.37 3.42
N ASN A 425 -7.83 -9.24 2.52
CA ASN A 425 -8.30 -10.58 2.89
C ASN A 425 -7.18 -11.39 3.55
N ARG A 426 -5.99 -11.44 2.94
CA ARG A 426 -4.84 -12.18 3.47
C ARG A 426 -4.36 -11.63 4.81
N PHE A 427 -4.13 -10.33 4.89
CA PHE A 427 -3.56 -9.71 6.08
C PHE A 427 -4.45 -9.85 7.32
N ASN A 428 -5.77 -9.70 7.15
CA ASN A 428 -6.72 -9.82 8.26
C ASN A 428 -6.86 -11.25 8.82
N GLU A 429 -6.40 -12.28 8.10
CA GLU A 429 -6.38 -13.66 8.58
C GLU A 429 -5.25 -13.93 9.58
N TYR A 430 -4.27 -13.02 9.71
CA TYR A 430 -3.16 -13.20 10.65
C TYR A 430 -3.64 -13.01 12.09
N ALA A 431 -3.45 -14.04 12.93
CA ALA A 431 -4.00 -14.11 14.28
C ALA A 431 -3.57 -12.96 15.20
N ASP A 432 -2.32 -12.49 15.04
CA ASP A 432 -1.79 -11.41 15.87
C ASP A 432 -2.44 -10.06 15.50
N VAL A 433 -2.79 -9.85 14.22
CA VAL A 433 -3.56 -8.68 13.78
C VAL A 433 -4.96 -8.68 14.42
N ALA A 434 -5.65 -9.82 14.39
CA ALA A 434 -6.96 -9.97 15.05
C ALA A 434 -6.88 -9.73 16.57
N THR A 435 -5.79 -10.20 17.22
CA THR A 435 -5.51 -9.94 18.63
C THR A 435 -5.28 -8.45 18.88
N GLY A 436 -4.49 -7.78 18.02
CA GLY A 436 -4.22 -6.35 18.11
C GLY A 436 -5.49 -5.51 17.98
N LEU A 437 -6.31 -5.80 16.98
CA LEU A 437 -7.62 -5.15 16.78
C LEU A 437 -8.53 -5.33 18.01
N THR A 438 -8.59 -6.55 18.56
CA THR A 438 -9.36 -6.83 19.79
C THR A 438 -8.87 -6.01 20.99
N ARG A 439 -7.55 -5.93 21.20
CA ARG A 439 -6.95 -5.14 22.28
C ARG A 439 -7.09 -3.63 22.10
N ALA A 440 -7.22 -3.18 20.85
CA ALA A 440 -7.57 -1.80 20.49
C ALA A 440 -9.09 -1.52 20.57
N ASN A 441 -9.89 -2.49 21.05
CA ASN A 441 -11.34 -2.43 21.17
C ASN A 441 -12.09 -2.23 19.84
N PHE A 442 -11.58 -2.78 18.74
CA PHE A 442 -12.36 -2.84 17.52
C PHE A 442 -13.50 -3.85 17.65
N VAL A 443 -14.66 -3.44 17.17
CA VAL A 443 -15.89 -4.22 17.12
C VAL A 443 -16.48 -4.13 15.72
N PRO A 444 -17.35 -5.08 15.29
CA PRO A 444 -18.12 -4.93 14.05
C PRO A 444 -18.92 -3.63 14.05
N ALA A 445 -18.92 -2.91 12.94
CA ALA A 445 -19.69 -1.68 12.79
C ALA A 445 -21.20 -1.97 12.82
N ALA A 446 -21.94 -1.27 13.68
CA ALA A 446 -23.39 -1.43 13.78
C ALA A 446 -24.07 -0.98 12.47
N GLY A 447 -24.89 -1.84 11.89
CA GLY A 447 -25.66 -1.53 10.68
C GLY A 447 -24.97 -1.86 9.35
N THR A 448 -23.75 -2.36 9.36
CA THR A 448 -23.11 -2.93 8.17
C THR A 448 -23.46 -4.41 8.02
N GLY A 449 -24.75 -4.74 8.07
CA GLY A 449 -25.26 -6.02 7.58
C GLY A 449 -25.12 -6.16 6.04
N VAL A 450 -24.56 -5.15 5.42
CA VAL A 450 -24.03 -5.17 4.06
C VAL A 450 -22.59 -4.64 4.19
N LEU A 451 -21.60 -5.53 4.07
CA LEU A 451 -20.29 -5.10 3.58
C LEU A 451 -20.59 -4.17 2.41
N PRO A 452 -19.98 -2.97 2.31
CA PRO A 452 -20.08 -2.23 1.07
C PRO A 452 -19.72 -3.23 -0.01
N SER A 453 -20.66 -3.51 -0.89
CA SER A 453 -20.43 -4.34 -2.06
C SER A 453 -19.09 -3.89 -2.62
N SER A 454 -18.22 -4.85 -2.90
CA SER A 454 -16.97 -4.59 -3.63
C SER A 454 -17.24 -3.50 -4.65
N PRO A 455 -16.35 -2.49 -4.79
CA PRO A 455 -16.61 -1.36 -5.68
C PRO A 455 -17.20 -1.88 -6.97
N THR A 456 -18.25 -1.26 -7.46
CA THR A 456 -18.93 -1.67 -8.70
C THR A 456 -17.84 -1.84 -9.73
N ALA A 457 -17.59 -3.07 -10.15
CA ALA A 457 -16.48 -3.38 -11.04
C ALA A 457 -16.56 -2.46 -12.26
N VAL A 458 -15.47 -1.79 -12.58
CA VAL A 458 -15.36 -0.99 -13.81
C VAL A 458 -15.20 -1.97 -14.96
N GLY A 459 -16.29 -2.64 -15.34
CA GLY A 459 -16.32 -3.65 -16.41
C GLY A 459 -16.46 -5.10 -15.90
N LEU A 460 -16.69 -6.00 -16.86
CA LEU A 460 -16.73 -7.44 -16.65
C LEU A 460 -15.31 -7.93 -16.29
N GLN A 461 -15.17 -8.78 -15.26
CA GLN A 461 -13.87 -9.35 -14.87
C GLN A 461 -13.95 -10.88 -14.80
N LEU A 462 -12.83 -11.55 -15.13
CA LEU A 462 -12.69 -12.99 -15.05
C LEU A 462 -11.30 -13.32 -14.48
N ALA A 463 -11.26 -13.89 -13.29
CA ALA A 463 -10.01 -14.27 -12.63
C ALA A 463 -9.43 -15.57 -13.22
N GLN A 464 -8.14 -15.82 -12.98
CA GLN A 464 -7.52 -17.11 -13.24
C GLN A 464 -8.11 -18.16 -12.31
N ASN A 465 -8.37 -19.38 -12.83
CA ASN A 465 -8.84 -20.48 -11.97
C ASN A 465 -7.76 -20.89 -10.98
N VAL A 466 -8.18 -21.19 -9.76
CA VAL A 466 -7.29 -21.60 -8.66
C VAL A 466 -7.74 -22.99 -8.15
N PRO A 467 -6.78 -23.94 -8.11
CA PRO A 467 -5.43 -23.92 -8.65
C PRO A 467 -5.36 -23.97 -10.20
N ASN A 468 -4.23 -23.57 -10.79
CA ASN A 468 -3.94 -23.78 -12.20
C ASN A 468 -2.42 -24.05 -12.38
N PRO A 469 -1.96 -25.23 -12.83
CA PRO A 469 -2.78 -26.40 -13.21
C PRO A 469 -3.59 -26.96 -12.05
N PHE A 470 -4.73 -27.63 -12.38
CA PHE A 470 -5.59 -28.23 -11.37
C PHE A 470 -5.74 -29.76 -11.55
N ARG A 471 -6.03 -30.43 -10.43
CA ARG A 471 -6.41 -31.86 -10.37
C ARG A 471 -7.76 -31.95 -9.68
N GLY A 472 -8.69 -32.72 -10.25
CA GLY A 472 -10.04 -32.86 -9.68
C GLY A 472 -10.91 -31.62 -9.88
N SER A 473 -10.71 -30.54 -9.15
CA SER A 473 -11.50 -29.31 -9.30
C SER A 473 -10.66 -28.03 -9.10
N ALA A 474 -11.18 -26.92 -9.60
CA ALA A 474 -10.66 -25.56 -9.37
C ALA A 474 -11.82 -24.58 -9.22
N THR A 475 -11.58 -23.44 -8.61
CA THR A 475 -12.54 -22.34 -8.53
C THR A 475 -12.23 -21.30 -9.59
N ILE A 476 -13.25 -20.80 -10.29
CA ILE A 476 -13.18 -19.64 -11.18
C ILE A 476 -14.00 -18.53 -10.54
N SER A 477 -13.35 -17.38 -10.29
CA SER A 477 -14.01 -16.16 -9.82
C SER A 477 -14.25 -15.21 -10.97
N TYR A 478 -15.40 -14.52 -10.98
CA TYR A 478 -15.68 -13.44 -11.93
C TYR A 478 -16.51 -12.36 -11.27
N THR A 479 -16.47 -11.15 -11.84
CA THR A 479 -17.24 -10.01 -11.35
C THR A 479 -18.10 -9.43 -12.46
N VAL A 480 -19.37 -9.19 -12.15
CA VAL A 480 -20.37 -8.63 -13.05
C VAL A 480 -20.60 -7.17 -12.66
N PRO A 481 -20.40 -6.20 -13.57
CA PRO A 481 -20.49 -4.77 -13.24
C PRO A 481 -21.91 -4.32 -12.88
N THR A 482 -22.91 -4.87 -13.54
CA THR A 482 -24.34 -4.59 -13.32
C THR A 482 -25.13 -5.90 -13.44
N SER A 483 -26.21 -6.04 -12.71
CA SER A 483 -27.09 -7.22 -12.81
C SER A 483 -27.50 -7.48 -14.24
N GLY A 484 -27.31 -8.72 -14.71
CA GLY A 484 -27.61 -9.09 -16.09
C GLY A 484 -27.34 -10.53 -16.40
N HIS A 485 -27.60 -10.94 -17.64
CA HIS A 485 -27.35 -12.29 -18.10
C HIS A 485 -25.84 -12.55 -18.24
N VAL A 486 -25.37 -13.64 -17.66
CA VAL A 486 -23.99 -14.11 -17.67
C VAL A 486 -23.95 -15.49 -18.29
N SER A 487 -22.99 -15.74 -19.18
CA SER A 487 -22.65 -17.07 -19.70
C SER A 487 -21.16 -17.34 -19.44
N LEU A 488 -20.87 -18.37 -18.64
CA LEU A 488 -19.51 -18.86 -18.42
C LEU A 488 -19.43 -20.30 -18.92
N ALA A 489 -18.58 -20.56 -19.90
CA ALA A 489 -18.46 -21.87 -20.53
C ALA A 489 -17.00 -22.29 -20.74
N LEU A 490 -16.75 -23.62 -20.69
CA LEU A 490 -15.45 -24.24 -20.93
C LEU A 490 -15.36 -24.76 -22.36
N PHE A 491 -14.22 -24.55 -23.00
CA PHE A 491 -13.94 -24.95 -24.38
C PHE A 491 -12.66 -25.79 -24.45
N ASP A 492 -12.60 -26.71 -25.41
CA ASP A 492 -11.37 -27.42 -25.75
C ASP A 492 -10.46 -26.57 -26.70
N VAL A 493 -9.28 -27.08 -26.99
CA VAL A 493 -8.31 -26.41 -27.88
C VAL A 493 -8.80 -26.25 -29.35
N LEU A 494 -9.86 -26.91 -29.74
CA LEU A 494 -10.52 -26.75 -31.04
C LEU A 494 -11.66 -25.73 -30.98
N GLY A 495 -11.88 -25.07 -29.84
CA GLY A 495 -12.94 -24.09 -29.66
C GLY A 495 -14.34 -24.70 -29.48
N ARG A 496 -14.44 -26.01 -29.25
CA ARG A 496 -15.73 -26.68 -29.01
C ARG A 496 -16.11 -26.52 -27.52
N ARG A 497 -17.33 -26.09 -27.24
CA ARG A 497 -17.84 -25.99 -25.87
C ARG A 497 -17.98 -27.40 -25.28
N VAL A 498 -17.25 -27.67 -24.20
CA VAL A 498 -17.27 -28.97 -23.51
C VAL A 498 -18.07 -28.94 -22.22
N ARG A 499 -18.31 -27.75 -21.65
CA ARG A 499 -19.14 -27.61 -20.43
C ARG A 499 -19.68 -26.18 -20.30
N THR A 500 -20.89 -26.02 -19.79
CA THR A 500 -21.41 -24.76 -19.28
C THR A 500 -21.18 -24.73 -17.77
N LEU A 501 -20.61 -23.65 -17.26
CA LEU A 501 -20.28 -23.48 -15.85
C LEU A 501 -21.28 -22.57 -15.14
N ALA A 502 -21.73 -21.50 -15.80
CA ALA A 502 -22.84 -20.65 -15.40
C ALA A 502 -23.60 -20.17 -16.63
N ASP A 503 -24.93 -20.06 -16.55
CA ASP A 503 -25.78 -19.51 -17.61
C ASP A 503 -27.09 -19.02 -16.99
N GLY A 504 -27.22 -17.71 -16.77
CA GLY A 504 -28.37 -17.13 -16.09
C GLY A 504 -28.21 -15.66 -15.76
N VAL A 505 -29.23 -15.11 -15.08
CA VAL A 505 -29.17 -13.74 -14.58
C VAL A 505 -28.47 -13.73 -13.22
N GLU A 506 -27.35 -12.98 -13.17
CA GLU A 506 -26.55 -12.78 -11.97
C GLU A 506 -26.69 -11.35 -11.44
N ALA A 507 -26.57 -11.18 -10.14
CA ALA A 507 -26.50 -9.86 -9.51
C ALA A 507 -25.17 -9.18 -9.82
N ALA A 508 -25.12 -7.85 -9.76
CA ALA A 508 -23.85 -7.13 -9.76
C ALA A 508 -22.99 -7.59 -8.59
N GLY A 509 -21.68 -7.78 -8.83
CA GLY A 509 -20.73 -8.23 -7.81
C GLY A 509 -19.92 -9.45 -8.22
N ARG A 510 -19.19 -10.00 -7.25
CA ARG A 510 -18.33 -11.17 -7.44
C ARG A 510 -19.12 -12.47 -7.32
N HIS A 511 -18.77 -13.42 -8.19
CA HIS A 511 -19.32 -14.78 -8.23
C HIS A 511 -18.18 -15.79 -8.31
N ASP A 512 -18.35 -16.94 -7.65
CA ASP A 512 -17.41 -18.06 -7.68
C ASP A 512 -18.10 -19.32 -8.21
N VAL A 513 -17.46 -19.99 -9.19
CA VAL A 513 -17.97 -21.21 -9.81
C VAL A 513 -16.93 -22.31 -9.75
N SER A 514 -17.37 -23.52 -9.39
CA SER A 514 -16.49 -24.69 -9.37
C SER A 514 -16.33 -25.28 -10.78
N LEU A 515 -15.08 -25.41 -11.22
CA LEU A 515 -14.68 -26.13 -12.43
C LEU A 515 -14.23 -27.54 -12.05
N SER A 516 -15.07 -28.54 -12.31
CA SER A 516 -14.70 -29.95 -12.12
C SER A 516 -13.97 -30.51 -13.33
N GLY A 517 -12.86 -31.23 -13.10
CA GLY A 517 -12.12 -31.99 -14.11
C GLY A 517 -12.73 -33.36 -14.43
N GLU A 518 -13.80 -33.76 -13.72
CA GLU A 518 -14.43 -35.05 -13.90
C GLU A 518 -14.99 -35.21 -15.33
N GLY A 519 -14.70 -36.35 -15.97
CA GLY A 519 -15.12 -36.63 -17.34
C GLY A 519 -14.30 -35.90 -18.42
N LEU A 520 -13.34 -35.04 -18.07
CA LEU A 520 -12.48 -34.33 -19.03
C LEU A 520 -11.10 -35.03 -19.13
N PRO A 521 -10.51 -35.18 -20.33
CA PRO A 521 -9.12 -35.59 -20.50
C PRO A 521 -8.14 -34.59 -19.90
N SER A 522 -6.93 -35.04 -19.49
CA SER A 522 -5.84 -34.11 -19.17
C SER A 522 -5.50 -33.27 -20.40
N GLY A 523 -5.30 -31.97 -20.21
CA GLY A 523 -5.01 -31.06 -21.31
C GLY A 523 -5.28 -29.60 -20.99
N VAL A 524 -5.11 -28.78 -22.01
CA VAL A 524 -5.39 -27.34 -21.98
C VAL A 524 -6.83 -27.09 -22.39
N TYR A 525 -7.50 -26.24 -21.63
CA TYR A 525 -8.85 -25.77 -21.90
C TYR A 525 -8.89 -24.23 -21.80
N PHE A 526 -9.94 -23.64 -22.36
CA PHE A 526 -10.24 -22.22 -22.25
C PHE A 526 -11.61 -22.06 -21.61
N TYR A 527 -11.76 -21.14 -20.69
CA TYR A 527 -13.07 -20.75 -20.18
C TYR A 527 -13.35 -19.30 -20.53
N ARG A 528 -14.59 -19.07 -20.92
CA ARG A 528 -15.04 -17.80 -21.50
C ARG A 528 -16.24 -17.31 -20.74
N LEU A 529 -16.15 -16.04 -20.32
CA LEU A 529 -17.23 -15.29 -19.68
C LEU A 529 -17.79 -14.30 -20.69
N GLU A 530 -19.10 -14.26 -20.83
CA GLU A 530 -19.81 -13.30 -21.67
C GLU A 530 -20.95 -12.68 -20.84
N SER A 531 -21.04 -11.33 -20.86
CA SER A 531 -22.12 -10.58 -20.22
C SER A 531 -22.25 -9.21 -20.90
N GLN A 532 -23.48 -8.78 -21.20
CA GLN A 532 -23.82 -7.45 -21.73
C GLN A 532 -23.00 -7.03 -22.99
N GLY A 533 -22.61 -8.00 -23.81
CA GLY A 533 -21.80 -7.74 -25.03
C GLY A 533 -20.29 -7.72 -24.81
N GLU A 534 -19.83 -7.76 -23.57
CA GLU A 534 -18.42 -7.95 -23.22
C GLU A 534 -18.06 -9.44 -23.18
N ARG A 535 -16.79 -9.76 -23.49
CA ARG A 535 -16.28 -11.12 -23.51
C ARG A 535 -14.85 -11.16 -23.00
N ILE A 536 -14.59 -12.06 -22.05
CA ILE A 536 -13.26 -12.34 -21.50
C ILE A 536 -13.00 -13.83 -21.57
N GLU A 537 -11.76 -14.24 -21.92
CA GLU A 537 -11.36 -15.63 -22.01
C GLU A 537 -10.04 -15.87 -21.28
N LYS A 538 -9.95 -16.99 -20.56
CA LYS A 538 -8.73 -17.43 -19.88
C LYS A 538 -8.44 -18.91 -20.14
N ARG A 539 -7.16 -19.28 -19.99
CA ARG A 539 -6.67 -20.66 -20.19
C ARG A 539 -6.56 -21.37 -18.85
N CYS A 540 -6.95 -22.65 -18.80
CA CYS A 540 -6.68 -23.54 -17.67
C CYS A 540 -6.03 -24.85 -18.14
N THR A 541 -5.31 -25.51 -17.22
CA THR A 541 -4.65 -26.80 -17.49
C THR A 541 -5.13 -27.83 -16.48
N LEU A 542 -5.72 -28.92 -16.98
CA LEU A 542 -6.14 -30.07 -16.18
C LEU A 542 -5.05 -31.15 -16.23
N LEU A 543 -4.60 -31.59 -15.06
CA LEU A 543 -3.71 -32.74 -14.85
C LEU A 543 -4.50 -33.88 -14.21
N LYS A 544 -4.26 -35.12 -14.63
CA LYS A 544 -4.80 -36.33 -13.97
C LYS A 544 -3.73 -36.97 -13.09
#